data_49d1def01c7e21b75a13d08688fbf801
#
_entry.id   49d1def01c7e21b75a13d08688fbf801
#
_cell.length_a   1.000
_cell.length_b   1.000
_cell.length_c   1.000
_cell.angle_alpha   90.00
_cell.angle_beta   90.00
_cell.angle_gamma   90.00
#
_symmetry.space_group_name_H-M   'P 1'
#
loop_
_entity.id
_entity.type
_entity.pdbx_description
1 polymer ?
#
loop_
_entity_poly.entity_id
_entity_poly.type
_entity_poly.pdbx_seq_one_letter_code
_entity_poly.pdbx_strand_id
1 'polypeptide(L)'
;MPDRTVNAVAQVLIATMDDRHKDMAALLTGLLDGGLDWAPAADGNSLADLARHILDIEGHVLRELSGGDLAWSGANGTQIDAPSDAGVLSDLLEEVGQELRLVLAGVPAQNSAALVVAFDHCALHYGQMQLTRHLWEAANPGVASRYAHWR
;
A
#
# COMPACT_ATOMS: atom_id res chain seq x y z
N MET A 1 -12.46 -14.51 -28.13
CA MET A 1 -12.17 -13.10 -27.79
C MET A 1 -12.19 -13.00 -26.27
N PRO A 2 -11.18 -12.41 -25.62
CA PRO A 2 -11.27 -12.13 -24.19
C PRO A 2 -12.46 -11.19 -23.96
N ASP A 3 -13.21 -11.49 -22.93
CA ASP A 3 -14.40 -10.70 -22.54
C ASP A 3 -13.97 -9.26 -22.21
N ARG A 4 -14.36 -8.30 -23.01
CA ARG A 4 -14.03 -6.89 -22.85
C ARG A 4 -14.52 -6.32 -21.51
N THR A 5 -15.56 -6.90 -20.93
CA THR A 5 -16.16 -6.46 -19.66
C THR A 5 -15.25 -6.79 -18.47
N VAL A 6 -14.66 -7.99 -18.44
CA VAL A 6 -13.72 -8.40 -17.39
C VAL A 6 -12.47 -7.53 -17.42
N ASN A 7 -11.98 -7.19 -18.61
CA ASN A 7 -10.81 -6.32 -18.76
C ASN A 7 -11.08 -4.89 -18.24
N ALA A 8 -12.29 -4.34 -18.45
CA ALA A 8 -12.63 -3.00 -17.96
C ALA A 8 -12.69 -2.93 -16.43
N VAL A 9 -13.25 -3.94 -15.76
CA VAL A 9 -13.27 -4.03 -14.29
C VAL A 9 -11.85 -4.14 -13.73
N ALA A 10 -11.03 -5.02 -14.30
CA ALA A 10 -9.64 -5.17 -13.88
C ALA A 10 -8.87 -3.84 -14.01
N GLN A 11 -9.04 -3.12 -15.10
CA GLN A 11 -8.40 -1.82 -15.30
C GLN A 11 -8.80 -0.78 -14.25
N VAL A 12 -10.08 -0.73 -13.87
CA VAL A 12 -10.56 0.18 -12.82
C VAL A 12 -9.95 -0.20 -11.46
N LEU A 13 -9.93 -1.47 -11.11
CA LEU A 13 -9.34 -1.93 -9.86
C LEU A 13 -7.84 -1.63 -9.78
N ILE A 14 -7.10 -1.88 -10.86
CA ILE A 14 -5.66 -1.61 -10.96
C ILE A 14 -5.39 -0.11 -10.82
N ALA A 15 -6.14 0.74 -11.53
CA ALA A 15 -5.99 2.20 -11.43
C ALA A 15 -6.29 2.70 -10.00
N THR A 16 -7.31 2.16 -9.35
CA THR A 16 -7.65 2.50 -7.97
C THR A 16 -6.56 2.08 -7.00
N MET A 17 -5.93 0.93 -7.19
CA MET A 17 -4.79 0.48 -6.37
C MET A 17 -3.58 1.40 -6.55
N ASP A 18 -3.26 1.78 -7.79
CA ASP A 18 -2.16 2.72 -8.08
C ASP A 18 -2.36 4.07 -7.37
N ASP A 19 -3.56 4.63 -7.43
CA ASP A 19 -3.90 5.85 -6.71
C ASP A 19 -3.78 5.68 -5.19
N ARG A 20 -4.22 4.56 -4.63
CA ARG A 20 -4.09 4.27 -3.20
C ARG A 20 -2.63 4.15 -2.75
N HIS A 21 -1.75 3.56 -3.56
CA HIS A 21 -0.32 3.49 -3.23
C HIS A 21 0.30 4.88 -3.15
N LYS A 22 -0.04 5.78 -4.07
CA LYS A 22 0.38 7.19 -4.02
C LYS A 22 -0.15 7.90 -2.78
N ASP A 23 -1.41 7.66 -2.43
CA ASP A 23 -2.02 8.23 -1.22
C ASP A 23 -1.36 7.67 0.05
N MET A 24 -1.06 6.36 0.11
CA MET A 24 -0.34 5.73 1.22
C MET A 24 1.06 6.33 1.38
N ALA A 25 1.80 6.48 0.29
CA ALA A 25 3.11 7.15 0.30
C ALA A 25 2.99 8.59 0.85
N ALA A 26 1.96 9.32 0.44
CA ALA A 26 1.69 10.67 0.93
C ALA A 26 1.35 10.72 2.44
N LEU A 27 0.74 9.67 3.00
CA LEU A 27 0.45 9.58 4.45
C LEU A 27 1.71 9.49 5.31
N LEU A 28 2.83 9.05 4.74
CA LEU A 28 4.12 8.94 5.43
C LEU A 28 4.89 10.26 5.48
N THR A 29 4.46 11.29 4.74
CA THR A 29 5.16 12.56 4.64
C THR A 29 4.68 13.59 5.66
N GLY A 30 5.54 14.56 6.02
CA GLY A 30 5.18 15.66 6.92
C GLY A 30 4.89 15.22 8.35
N LEU A 31 5.47 14.11 8.78
CA LEU A 31 5.45 13.67 10.18
C LEU A 31 6.57 14.37 10.96
N LEU A 32 6.32 14.63 12.25
CA LEU A 32 7.37 15.01 13.19
C LEU A 32 8.23 13.79 13.54
N ASP A 33 9.39 14.03 14.16
CA ASP A 33 10.27 12.98 14.64
C ASP A 33 9.52 11.96 15.48
N GLY A 34 9.69 10.67 15.16
CA GLY A 34 8.98 9.57 15.82
C GLY A 34 7.53 9.34 15.34
N GLY A 35 6.97 10.21 14.49
CA GLY A 35 5.59 10.07 14.01
C GLY A 35 5.36 8.84 13.14
N LEU A 36 6.39 8.37 12.44
CA LEU A 36 6.33 7.19 11.60
C LEU A 36 6.17 5.89 12.41
N ASP A 37 6.81 5.84 13.59
CA ASP A 37 6.76 4.70 14.51
C ASP A 37 5.72 4.87 15.63
N TRP A 38 4.98 5.99 15.61
CA TRP A 38 3.91 6.21 16.58
C TRP A 38 2.73 5.25 16.33
N ALA A 39 2.27 4.58 17.38
CA ALA A 39 1.10 3.72 17.34
C ALA A 39 0.00 4.28 18.28
N PRO A 40 -1.29 4.14 17.90
CA PRO A 40 -2.41 4.66 18.70
C PRO A 40 -2.62 3.93 20.03
N ALA A 41 -2.07 2.72 20.16
CA ALA A 41 -2.11 1.88 21.35
C ALA A 41 -0.84 1.04 21.44
N ALA A 42 -0.55 0.49 22.61
CA ALA A 42 0.67 -0.30 22.85
C ALA A 42 0.79 -1.56 21.97
N ASP A 43 -0.33 -2.11 21.54
CA ASP A 43 -0.46 -3.26 20.62
C ASP A 43 -0.97 -2.85 19.23
N GLY A 44 -1.02 -1.55 18.95
CA GLY A 44 -1.41 -1.00 17.65
C GLY A 44 -0.27 -0.96 16.66
N ASN A 45 -0.63 -0.88 15.38
CA ASN A 45 0.35 -0.72 14.32
C ASN A 45 0.65 0.76 14.06
N SER A 46 1.93 1.08 13.89
CA SER A 46 2.39 2.36 13.39
C SER A 46 2.21 2.48 11.87
N LEU A 47 2.43 3.67 11.32
CA LEU A 47 2.46 3.85 9.87
C LEU A 47 3.57 3.03 9.21
N ALA A 48 4.74 2.93 9.85
CA ALA A 48 5.84 2.11 9.36
C ALA A 48 5.48 0.62 9.34
N ASP A 49 4.83 0.11 10.40
CA ASP A 49 4.41 -1.29 10.46
C ASP A 49 3.38 -1.62 9.38
N LEU A 50 2.39 -0.74 9.17
CA LEU A 50 1.38 -0.90 8.13
C LEU A 50 1.99 -0.86 6.74
N ALA A 51 2.91 0.07 6.48
CA ALA A 51 3.61 0.15 5.19
C ALA A 51 4.41 -1.13 4.90
N ARG A 52 5.20 -1.63 5.87
CA ARG A 52 5.95 -2.88 5.73
C ARG A 52 5.02 -4.08 5.49
N HIS A 53 3.91 -4.15 6.21
CA HIS A 53 2.94 -5.24 6.05
C HIS A 53 2.32 -5.24 4.64
N ILE A 54 1.95 -4.07 4.11
CA ILE A 54 1.45 -3.94 2.73
C ILE A 54 2.51 -4.43 1.74
N LEU A 55 3.74 -3.97 1.89
CA LEU A 55 4.85 -4.35 1.03
C LEU A 55 5.12 -5.87 1.06
N ASP A 56 5.06 -6.50 2.24
CA ASP A 56 5.23 -7.94 2.39
C ASP A 56 4.15 -8.73 1.65
N ILE A 57 2.90 -8.39 1.85
CA ILE A 57 1.77 -9.13 1.25
C ILE A 57 1.70 -8.89 -0.25
N GLU A 58 1.84 -7.65 -0.69
CA GLU A 58 1.77 -7.33 -2.11
C GLU A 58 3.00 -7.84 -2.87
N GLY A 59 4.17 -7.83 -2.25
CA GLY A 59 5.35 -8.49 -2.78
C GLY A 59 5.17 -10.02 -2.91
N HIS A 60 4.45 -10.65 -1.99
CA HIS A 60 4.09 -12.07 -2.10
C HIS A 60 3.14 -12.32 -3.29
N VAL A 61 2.09 -11.51 -3.42
CA VAL A 61 1.16 -11.59 -4.55
C VAL A 61 1.89 -11.41 -5.88
N LEU A 62 2.78 -10.43 -5.97
CA LEU A 62 3.59 -10.21 -7.17
C LEU A 62 4.44 -11.43 -7.53
N ARG A 63 5.13 -12.04 -6.55
CA ARG A 63 5.94 -13.25 -6.79
C ARG A 63 5.09 -14.41 -7.32
N GLU A 64 3.92 -14.63 -6.74
CA GLU A 64 3.03 -15.68 -7.21
C GLU A 64 2.52 -15.45 -8.63
N LEU A 65 2.15 -14.21 -8.96
CA LEU A 65 1.61 -13.87 -10.28
C LEU A 65 2.66 -13.83 -11.38
N SER A 66 3.89 -13.46 -11.07
CA SER A 66 5.00 -13.36 -12.03
C SER A 66 5.80 -14.66 -12.19
N GLY A 67 5.52 -15.69 -11.40
CA GLY A 67 6.30 -16.92 -11.39
C GLY A 67 7.67 -16.80 -10.71
N GLY A 68 7.87 -15.76 -9.91
CA GLY A 68 9.09 -15.53 -9.13
C GLY A 68 10.16 -14.67 -9.79
N ASP A 69 9.94 -14.26 -11.03
CA ASP A 69 10.90 -13.44 -11.81
C ASP A 69 10.55 -11.96 -11.67
N LEU A 70 10.89 -11.37 -10.51
CA LEU A 70 10.64 -9.96 -10.22
C LEU A 70 11.95 -9.17 -10.13
N ALA A 71 12.01 -8.08 -10.86
CA ALA A 71 13.13 -7.12 -10.81
C ALA A 71 13.10 -6.22 -9.55
N TRP A 72 12.02 -6.28 -8.76
CA TRP A 72 11.83 -5.44 -7.59
C TRP A 72 12.73 -5.89 -6.42
N SER A 73 13.53 -4.97 -5.88
CA SER A 73 14.55 -5.27 -4.86
C SER A 73 13.97 -5.75 -3.53
N GLY A 74 12.74 -5.38 -3.19
CA GLY A 74 12.01 -5.84 -2.01
C GLY A 74 11.42 -7.26 -2.14
N ALA A 75 11.40 -7.84 -3.35
CA ALA A 75 10.73 -9.11 -3.63
C ALA A 75 11.47 -10.35 -3.11
N ASN A 76 12.74 -10.24 -2.71
CA ASN A 76 13.60 -11.38 -2.40
C ASN A 76 13.57 -11.83 -0.94
N GLY A 77 12.80 -11.16 -0.08
CA GLY A 77 12.69 -11.48 1.34
C GLY A 77 11.35 -12.10 1.71
N THR A 78 11.33 -12.83 2.82
CA THR A 78 10.09 -13.29 3.46
C THR A 78 9.48 -12.21 4.35
N GLN A 79 10.23 -11.15 4.63
CA GLN A 79 9.81 -9.98 5.38
C GLN A 79 10.63 -8.78 4.88
N ILE A 80 9.96 -7.65 4.65
CA ILE A 80 10.64 -6.42 4.25
C ILE A 80 11.25 -5.77 5.48
N ASP A 81 12.57 -5.86 5.58
CA ASP A 81 13.37 -5.18 6.60
C ASP A 81 13.75 -3.76 6.14
N ALA A 82 12.72 -2.97 5.78
CA ALA A 82 12.92 -1.57 5.45
C ALA A 82 13.05 -0.74 6.73
N PRO A 83 13.99 0.22 6.77
CA PRO A 83 14.11 1.13 7.90
C PRO A 83 12.84 1.96 8.08
N SER A 84 12.62 2.48 9.28
CA SER A 84 11.57 3.48 9.55
C SER A 84 11.99 4.84 8.98
N ASP A 85 12.06 4.90 7.68
CA ASP A 85 12.35 6.11 6.88
C ASP A 85 11.22 6.37 5.91
N ALA A 86 10.61 7.56 6.00
CA ALA A 86 9.43 7.90 5.21
C ALA A 86 9.73 7.92 3.71
N GLY A 87 10.91 8.37 3.30
CA GLY A 87 11.33 8.39 1.90
C GLY A 87 11.46 6.97 1.36
N VAL A 88 12.19 6.12 2.07
CA VAL A 88 12.40 4.71 1.68
C VAL A 88 11.06 3.97 1.58
N LEU A 89 10.19 4.08 2.59
CA LEU A 89 8.90 3.40 2.58
C LEU A 89 7.96 3.96 1.51
N SER A 90 7.98 5.28 1.26
CA SER A 90 7.20 5.90 0.18
C SER A 90 7.63 5.40 -1.20
N ASP A 91 8.93 5.37 -1.46
CA ASP A 91 9.49 4.89 -2.72
C ASP A 91 9.11 3.42 -2.96
N LEU A 92 9.24 2.57 -1.93
CA LEU A 92 8.86 1.15 -2.01
C LEU A 92 7.35 0.96 -2.26
N LEU A 93 6.48 1.76 -1.64
CA LEU A 93 5.03 1.71 -1.89
C LEU A 93 4.70 2.12 -3.32
N GLU A 94 5.35 3.13 -3.86
CA GLU A 94 5.16 3.54 -5.24
C GLU A 94 5.67 2.48 -6.23
N GLU A 95 6.83 1.90 -5.97
CA GLU A 95 7.40 0.81 -6.79
C GLU A 95 6.48 -0.41 -6.82
N VAL A 96 6.00 -0.89 -5.67
CA VAL A 96 5.11 -2.05 -5.61
C VAL A 96 3.79 -1.77 -6.32
N GLY A 97 3.26 -0.56 -6.21
CA GLY A 97 2.06 -0.14 -6.92
C GLY A 97 2.25 -0.17 -8.45
N GLN A 98 3.39 0.29 -8.93
CA GLN A 98 3.72 0.25 -10.35
C GLN A 98 3.89 -1.19 -10.87
N GLU A 99 4.60 -2.04 -10.14
CA GLU A 99 4.79 -3.45 -10.49
C GLU A 99 3.46 -4.22 -10.48
N LEU A 100 2.61 -4.02 -9.48
CA LEU A 100 1.26 -4.59 -9.43
C LEU A 100 0.45 -4.19 -10.66
N ARG A 101 0.49 -2.92 -11.06
CA ARG A 101 -0.20 -2.45 -12.25
C ARG A 101 0.25 -3.20 -13.52
N LEU A 102 1.56 -3.39 -13.67
CA LEU A 102 2.12 -4.07 -14.84
C LEU A 102 1.77 -5.56 -14.85
N VAL A 103 1.94 -6.24 -13.73
CA VAL A 103 1.67 -7.67 -13.60
C VAL A 103 0.18 -7.96 -13.72
N LEU A 104 -0.66 -7.21 -13.01
CA LEU A 104 -2.12 -7.42 -13.01
C LEU A 104 -2.76 -7.08 -14.36
N ALA A 105 -2.20 -6.14 -15.13
CA ALA A 105 -2.66 -5.87 -16.49
C ALA A 105 -2.51 -7.06 -17.43
N GLY A 106 -1.56 -7.96 -17.14
CA GLY A 106 -1.32 -9.21 -17.89
C GLY A 106 -2.04 -10.44 -17.33
N VAL A 107 -2.70 -10.33 -16.17
CA VAL A 107 -3.35 -11.48 -15.52
C VAL A 107 -4.56 -11.95 -16.33
N PRO A 108 -4.64 -13.24 -16.68
CA PRO A 108 -5.82 -13.80 -17.35
C PRO A 108 -7.08 -13.69 -16.48
N ALA A 109 -8.24 -13.59 -17.11
CA ALA A 109 -9.53 -13.47 -16.45
C ALA A 109 -9.80 -14.58 -15.40
N GLN A 110 -9.27 -15.77 -15.61
CA GLN A 110 -9.38 -16.90 -14.68
C GLN A 110 -8.68 -16.66 -13.34
N ASN A 111 -7.76 -15.72 -13.26
CA ASN A 111 -7.01 -15.36 -12.05
C ASN A 111 -7.56 -14.07 -11.39
N SER A 112 -8.77 -13.67 -11.72
CA SER A 112 -9.43 -12.48 -11.15
C SER A 112 -9.57 -12.53 -9.61
N ALA A 113 -9.60 -13.72 -9.02
CA ALA A 113 -9.63 -13.87 -7.56
C ALA A 113 -8.38 -13.27 -6.89
N ALA A 114 -7.19 -13.45 -7.48
CA ALA A 114 -5.96 -12.84 -6.96
C ALA A 114 -6.01 -11.31 -7.01
N LEU A 115 -6.59 -10.75 -8.07
CA LEU A 115 -6.79 -9.31 -8.20
C LEU A 115 -7.74 -8.77 -7.12
N VAL A 116 -8.86 -9.48 -6.85
CA VAL A 116 -9.82 -9.08 -5.81
C VAL A 116 -9.17 -9.13 -4.43
N VAL A 117 -8.42 -10.18 -4.12
CA VAL A 117 -7.70 -10.31 -2.83
C VAL A 117 -6.68 -9.18 -2.65
N ALA A 118 -5.88 -8.90 -3.67
CA ALA A 118 -4.91 -7.80 -3.62
C ALA A 118 -5.59 -6.44 -3.42
N PHE A 119 -6.70 -6.20 -4.11
CA PHE A 119 -7.48 -4.98 -3.98
C PHE A 119 -8.10 -4.82 -2.58
N ASP A 120 -8.70 -5.87 -2.03
CA ASP A 120 -9.34 -5.86 -0.71
C ASP A 120 -8.30 -5.61 0.39
N HIS A 121 -7.16 -6.29 0.31
CA HIS A 121 -6.04 -6.10 1.21
C HIS A 121 -5.50 -4.66 1.17
N CYS A 122 -5.26 -4.14 -0.03
CA CYS A 122 -4.84 -2.75 -0.22
C CYS A 122 -5.85 -1.76 0.38
N ALA A 123 -7.16 -1.99 0.16
CA ALA A 123 -8.23 -1.14 0.67
C ALA A 123 -8.27 -1.12 2.21
N LEU A 124 -8.14 -2.30 2.84
CA LEU A 124 -8.16 -2.46 4.28
C LEU A 124 -7.02 -1.67 4.94
N HIS A 125 -5.79 -1.91 4.48
CA HIS A 125 -4.62 -1.30 5.11
C HIS A 125 -4.48 0.18 4.77
N TYR A 126 -4.93 0.63 3.61
CA TYR A 126 -5.06 2.05 3.31
C TYR A 126 -5.97 2.76 4.32
N GLY A 127 -7.13 2.17 4.65
CA GLY A 127 -8.03 2.71 5.67
C GLY A 127 -7.39 2.74 7.07
N GLN A 128 -6.63 1.71 7.43
CA GLN A 128 -5.87 1.69 8.68
C GLN A 128 -4.79 2.76 8.73
N MET A 129 -4.04 2.97 7.66
CA MET A 129 -3.04 4.05 7.58
C MET A 129 -3.68 5.43 7.71
N GLN A 130 -4.81 5.67 7.04
CA GLN A 130 -5.57 6.92 7.17
C GLN A 130 -6.00 7.17 8.62
N LEU A 131 -6.55 6.16 9.30
CA LEU A 131 -6.96 6.26 10.68
C LEU A 131 -5.77 6.53 11.62
N THR A 132 -4.68 5.77 11.48
CA THR A 132 -3.47 5.96 12.28
C THR A 132 -2.91 7.36 12.09
N ARG A 133 -2.83 7.86 10.86
CA ARG A 133 -2.40 9.23 10.57
C ARG A 133 -3.31 10.27 11.21
N HIS A 134 -4.63 10.09 11.12
CA HIS A 134 -5.60 11.00 11.73
C HIS A 134 -5.47 11.05 13.24
N LEU A 135 -5.32 9.91 13.89
CA LEU A 135 -5.12 9.83 15.34
C LEU A 135 -3.81 10.47 15.78
N TRP A 136 -2.72 10.27 15.01
CA TRP A 136 -1.45 10.92 15.25
C TRP A 136 -1.57 12.46 15.14
N GLU A 137 -2.24 12.98 14.11
CA GLU A 137 -2.47 14.43 13.96
C GLU A 137 -3.31 15.00 15.10
N ALA A 138 -4.29 14.25 15.59
CA ALA A 138 -5.09 14.65 16.76
C ALA A 138 -4.26 14.71 18.05
N ALA A 139 -3.29 13.81 18.19
CA ALA A 139 -2.35 13.80 19.31
C ALA A 139 -1.24 14.87 19.20
N ASN A 140 -1.07 15.49 18.05
CA ASN A 140 -0.04 16.49 17.75
C ASN A 140 -0.67 17.79 17.20
N PRO A 141 -1.34 18.60 18.04
CA PRO A 141 -2.17 19.72 17.61
C PRO A 141 -1.40 20.86 16.90
N GLY A 142 -0.08 20.85 16.95
CA GLY A 142 0.76 21.80 16.19
C GLY A 142 0.97 21.44 14.72
N VAL A 143 0.51 20.26 14.28
CA VAL A 143 0.62 19.78 12.90
C VAL A 143 -0.63 20.15 12.12
N ALA A 144 -0.45 20.63 10.89
CA ALA A 144 -1.57 20.91 10.01
C ALA A 144 -2.31 19.61 9.66
N SER A 145 -3.58 19.53 10.04
CA SER A 145 -4.39 18.33 9.80
C SER A 145 -4.72 18.18 8.32
N ARG A 146 -4.41 17.02 7.73
CA ARG A 146 -4.82 16.63 6.38
C ARG A 146 -6.33 16.40 6.29
N TYR A 147 -6.98 16.13 7.43
CA TYR A 147 -8.40 15.79 7.53
C TYR A 147 -9.26 16.93 8.10
N ALA A 148 -8.74 18.16 8.09
CA ALA A 148 -9.48 19.34 8.59
C ALA A 148 -10.86 19.51 7.91
N HIS A 149 -11.01 19.05 6.69
CA HIS A 149 -12.26 19.10 5.92
C HIS A 149 -13.29 18.03 6.32
N TRP A 150 -12.93 17.08 7.19
CA TRP A 150 -13.85 16.04 7.71
C TRP A 150 -14.52 16.42 9.03
N ARG A 151 -14.29 17.63 9.53
CA ARG A 151 -14.86 18.16 10.79
C ARG A 151 -16.18 18.88 10.53
#